data_2cf10aa94b5e43cd3caf41d1ed7d085f
#
_entry.id   2cf10aa94b5e43cd3caf41d1ed7d085f
#
_cell.length_a   1.000
_cell.length_b   1.000
_cell.length_c   1.000
_cell.angle_alpha   90.00
_cell.angle_beta   90.00
_cell.angle_gamma   90.00
#
_symmetry.space_group_name_H-M   'P 1'
#
loop_
_entity.id
_entity.type
_entity.pdbx_description
1 polymer ?
#
loop_
_entity_poly.entity_id
_entity_poly.type
_entity_poly.pdbx_seq_one_letter_code
_entity_poly.pdbx_strand_id
1 'polypeptide(L)'
;MTSSFSAAMRGEYLQSMANAHFDILVIGGGITGAGIALDAVSRGLKTALVEMQDFAAGTSSRSTKLVHGGLRYLKQFEVKMVAEVGRERAIVYENGPHVTTPEPMLLPIYTGGTFGRFSTSIGLMVYDRLAGVKRSERRTMLNAGAVSDSEPLLRREGLLGGGLYVEYRTDDARLTIEVMKEAVKRGAQAVNYVKADGFVKENGKIIGIQATDQITGERVQLRASKVINASGPWVDELRKVDGSRQGKTLQMTKGIHLVFEGSRFPLRQAVYFDTPDGRMVFAVPRDGKTYVGTTDTVFQDDPAQPLISEADRDYLIDAINGMFPDIQIRAEDVESGWAGIRPLIHEEGKSPSEISRKDEVWVSPSGLITIAGGKLTGYRKMAEMVVDLAARELKQETGKLMGPCITKKMPISGGHVGGSAGYSVYVERKIKDGVALGLHRQAAERLARTYGSNVDALYDRLPDPRAKAERHGMPQELLLMLNYAIEEEMAVTPADFLVRRTGDLFFRIDEVRQYKSAVIQYMNDRLYWTDEQRTGYEQELDRLILGASGKI
;
A
#
# COMPACT_ATOMS: atom_id res chain seq x y z
N MET A 1 -17.02 20.95 12.63
CA MET A 1 -17.70 19.71 12.19
C MET A 1 -16.77 18.57 12.55
N THR A 2 -17.25 17.58 13.29
CA THR A 2 -16.48 16.35 13.56
C THR A 2 -16.15 15.70 12.24
N SER A 3 -14.89 15.26 12.09
CA SER A 3 -14.44 14.53 10.89
C SER A 3 -15.34 13.33 10.63
N SER A 4 -15.69 13.11 9.37
CA SER A 4 -16.47 11.93 8.95
C SER A 4 -15.63 10.64 8.90
N PHE A 5 -14.40 10.63 9.45
CA PHE A 5 -13.48 9.48 9.39
C PHE A 5 -12.80 9.21 10.74
N SER A 6 -13.54 9.43 11.84
CA SER A 6 -13.07 9.21 13.20
C SER A 6 -13.35 7.80 13.71
N ALA A 7 -12.35 7.18 14.35
CA ALA A 7 -12.51 5.88 15.02
C ALA A 7 -13.56 5.93 16.15
N ALA A 8 -13.65 7.05 16.86
CA ALA A 8 -14.64 7.23 17.93
C ALA A 8 -16.10 7.26 17.43
N MET A 9 -16.31 7.64 16.17
CA MET A 9 -17.64 7.73 15.54
C MET A 9 -17.98 6.51 14.67
N ARG A 10 -17.10 5.51 14.62
CA ARG A 10 -17.19 4.38 13.72
C ARG A 10 -18.52 3.63 13.79
N GLY A 11 -19.04 3.39 15.00
CA GLY A 11 -20.32 2.71 15.21
C GLY A 11 -21.50 3.50 14.64
N GLU A 12 -21.50 4.83 14.80
CA GLU A 12 -22.54 5.69 14.24
C GLU A 12 -22.52 5.69 12.70
N TYR A 13 -21.31 5.66 12.11
CA TYR A 13 -21.18 5.54 10.64
C TYR A 13 -21.74 4.22 10.15
N LEU A 14 -21.43 3.09 10.81
CA LEU A 14 -21.96 1.78 10.43
C LEU A 14 -23.50 1.75 10.53
N GLN A 15 -24.08 2.31 11.59
CA GLN A 15 -25.53 2.45 11.75
C GLN A 15 -26.15 3.33 10.67
N SER A 16 -25.51 4.44 10.34
CA SER A 16 -25.95 5.31 9.23
C SER A 16 -25.93 4.56 7.89
N MET A 17 -24.90 3.74 7.67
CA MET A 17 -24.80 2.91 6.46
C MET A 17 -25.90 1.85 6.38
N ALA A 18 -26.25 1.22 7.52
CA ALA A 18 -27.32 0.21 7.60
C ALA A 18 -28.72 0.79 7.25
N ASN A 19 -28.94 2.07 7.54
CA ASN A 19 -30.19 2.78 7.25
C ASN A 19 -30.23 3.44 5.87
N ALA A 20 -29.18 3.28 5.06
CA ALA A 20 -29.05 3.91 3.75
C ALA A 20 -29.14 2.89 2.61
N HIS A 21 -29.49 3.39 1.41
CA HIS A 21 -29.32 2.66 0.16
C HIS A 21 -28.24 3.34 -0.67
N PHE A 22 -27.30 2.54 -1.20
CA PHE A 22 -26.16 3.01 -1.99
C PHE A 22 -26.32 2.65 -3.47
N ASP A 23 -25.70 3.45 -4.34
CA ASP A 23 -25.55 3.08 -5.74
C ASP A 23 -24.51 1.95 -5.87
N ILE A 24 -23.41 2.07 -5.10
CA ILE A 24 -22.29 1.12 -5.09
C ILE A 24 -21.89 0.78 -3.64
N LEU A 25 -21.70 -0.50 -3.38
CA LEU A 25 -21.06 -1.02 -2.16
C LEU A 25 -19.79 -1.79 -2.53
N VAL A 26 -18.67 -1.38 -1.99
CA VAL A 26 -17.34 -1.98 -2.20
C VAL A 26 -16.98 -2.85 -1.00
N ILE A 27 -16.60 -4.09 -1.24
CA ILE A 27 -16.06 -5.02 -0.23
C ILE A 27 -14.55 -5.08 -0.40
N GLY A 28 -13.81 -4.59 0.61
CA GLY A 28 -12.36 -4.54 0.65
C GLY A 28 -11.79 -3.12 0.64
N GLY A 29 -11.06 -2.78 1.71
CA GLY A 29 -10.44 -1.46 1.96
C GLY A 29 -8.95 -1.39 1.59
N GLY A 30 -8.49 -2.24 0.66
CA GLY A 30 -7.17 -2.12 0.03
C GLY A 30 -7.15 -1.00 -1.00
N ILE A 31 -5.99 -0.80 -1.65
CA ILE A 31 -5.80 0.29 -2.62
C ILE A 31 -6.79 0.26 -3.80
N THR A 32 -7.17 -0.94 -4.25
CA THR A 32 -8.15 -1.10 -5.33
C THR A 32 -9.54 -0.66 -4.89
N GLY A 33 -10.01 -1.11 -3.71
CA GLY A 33 -11.30 -0.70 -3.17
C GLY A 33 -11.35 0.79 -2.84
N ALA A 34 -10.29 1.36 -2.26
CA ALA A 34 -10.16 2.80 -2.02
C ALA A 34 -10.24 3.60 -3.34
N GLY A 35 -9.55 3.13 -4.39
CA GLY A 35 -9.62 3.73 -5.72
C GLY A 35 -11.01 3.67 -6.33
N ILE A 36 -11.72 2.53 -6.20
CA ILE A 36 -13.10 2.37 -6.67
C ILE A 36 -14.04 3.32 -5.92
N ALA A 37 -13.92 3.41 -4.60
CA ALA A 37 -14.73 4.31 -3.79
C ALA A 37 -14.50 5.78 -4.21
N LEU A 38 -13.24 6.18 -4.41
CA LEU A 38 -12.90 7.53 -4.85
C LEU A 38 -13.46 7.84 -6.24
N ASP A 39 -13.28 6.94 -7.21
CA ASP A 39 -13.76 7.17 -8.57
C ASP A 39 -15.30 7.20 -8.62
N ALA A 40 -15.96 6.28 -7.93
CA ALA A 40 -17.42 6.20 -7.86
C ALA A 40 -18.04 7.48 -7.26
N VAL A 41 -17.57 7.91 -6.09
CA VAL A 41 -18.10 9.12 -5.44
C VAL A 41 -17.80 10.38 -6.25
N SER A 42 -16.65 10.44 -6.94
CA SER A 42 -16.29 11.57 -7.80
C SER A 42 -17.18 11.71 -9.04
N ARG A 43 -17.89 10.64 -9.43
CA ARG A 43 -18.88 10.62 -10.51
C ARG A 43 -20.32 10.86 -10.03
N GLY A 44 -20.51 11.15 -8.73
CA GLY A 44 -21.82 11.41 -8.13
C GLY A 44 -22.60 10.16 -7.73
N LEU A 45 -21.92 9.01 -7.59
CA LEU A 45 -22.51 7.77 -7.09
C LEU A 45 -22.45 7.73 -5.56
N LYS A 46 -23.59 7.44 -4.91
CA LYS A 46 -23.65 7.23 -3.46
C LYS A 46 -22.94 5.92 -3.14
N THR A 47 -21.79 6.01 -2.47
CA THR A 47 -20.83 4.93 -2.34
C THR A 47 -20.61 4.54 -0.90
N ALA A 48 -20.66 3.23 -0.60
CA ALA A 48 -20.23 2.64 0.66
C ALA A 48 -19.04 1.71 0.45
N LEU A 49 -18.22 1.56 1.49
CA LEU A 49 -17.12 0.60 1.53
C LEU A 49 -17.02 -0.05 2.90
N VAL A 50 -16.82 -1.37 2.94
CA VAL A 50 -16.54 -2.14 4.16
C VAL A 50 -15.22 -2.89 4.02
N GLU A 51 -14.47 -2.96 5.12
CA GLU A 51 -13.21 -3.70 5.22
C GLU A 51 -13.24 -4.59 6.47
N MET A 52 -12.89 -5.86 6.33
CA MET A 52 -12.98 -6.82 7.44
C MET A 52 -11.88 -6.67 8.51
N GLN A 53 -10.77 -6.06 8.14
CA GLN A 53 -9.66 -5.70 9.04
C GLN A 53 -9.55 -4.16 9.07
N ASP A 54 -8.35 -3.63 9.32
CA ASP A 54 -8.10 -2.21 9.05
C ASP A 54 -7.88 -1.95 7.55
N PHE A 55 -8.07 -0.72 7.12
CA PHE A 55 -7.75 -0.30 5.75
C PHE A 55 -6.28 -0.59 5.44
N ALA A 56 -6.02 -1.07 4.22
CA ALA A 56 -4.72 -1.51 3.75
C ALA A 56 -4.12 -2.74 4.47
N ALA A 57 -4.80 -3.43 5.37
CA ALA A 57 -4.23 -4.52 6.18
C ALA A 57 -3.71 -5.71 5.36
N GLY A 58 -4.26 -5.97 4.17
CA GLY A 58 -3.80 -7.03 3.27
C GLY A 58 -2.53 -6.64 2.48
N THR A 59 -2.53 -6.94 1.19
CA THR A 59 -1.40 -6.67 0.27
C THR A 59 -0.98 -5.20 0.22
N SER A 60 -1.91 -4.27 0.49
CA SER A 60 -1.73 -2.82 0.32
C SER A 60 -0.84 -2.14 1.37
N SER A 61 -0.37 -2.86 2.40
CA SER A 61 0.67 -2.39 3.34
C SER A 61 1.92 -3.27 3.34
N ARG A 62 1.90 -4.35 2.56
CA ARG A 62 2.92 -5.41 2.58
C ARG A 62 3.56 -5.62 1.21
N SER A 63 3.55 -4.61 0.35
CA SER A 63 4.18 -4.62 -0.97
C SER A 63 5.70 -4.35 -0.87
N THR A 64 6.38 -4.33 -2.02
CA THR A 64 7.78 -3.87 -2.10
C THR A 64 7.93 -2.35 -1.87
N LYS A 65 6.82 -1.65 -1.61
CA LYS A 65 6.76 -0.19 -1.39
C LYS A 65 7.37 0.62 -2.55
N LEU A 66 7.13 0.11 -3.78
CA LEU A 66 7.51 0.75 -5.04
C LEU A 66 6.30 0.89 -5.97
N VAL A 67 6.13 2.08 -6.52
CA VAL A 67 5.28 2.38 -7.66
C VAL A 67 6.16 2.30 -8.90
N HIS A 68 6.27 1.10 -9.48
CA HIS A 68 7.24 0.81 -10.53
C HIS A 68 6.57 0.35 -11.83
N GLY A 69 7.22 0.66 -12.95
CA GLY A 69 6.71 0.36 -14.29
C GLY A 69 6.90 -1.09 -14.74
N GLY A 70 7.66 -1.89 -13.99
CA GLY A 70 7.84 -3.30 -14.28
C GLY A 70 8.70 -3.57 -15.52
N LEU A 71 9.95 -3.15 -15.51
CA LEU A 71 10.95 -3.37 -16.56
C LEU A 71 11.02 -4.84 -17.04
N ARG A 72 10.74 -5.80 -16.15
CA ARG A 72 10.68 -7.23 -16.45
C ARG A 72 9.68 -7.58 -17.57
N TYR A 73 8.57 -6.83 -17.71
CA TYR A 73 7.55 -7.12 -18.72
C TYR A 73 7.95 -6.73 -20.14
N LEU A 74 8.97 -5.88 -20.30
CA LEU A 74 9.55 -5.63 -21.62
C LEU A 74 10.20 -6.87 -22.20
N LYS A 75 10.74 -7.77 -21.36
CA LYS A 75 11.24 -9.09 -21.81
C LYS A 75 10.13 -10.01 -22.33
N GLN A 76 8.91 -9.83 -21.86
CA GLN A 76 7.72 -10.59 -22.27
C GLN A 76 6.97 -9.91 -23.42
N PHE A 77 7.55 -8.86 -24.03
CA PHE A 77 6.95 -8.05 -25.09
C PHE A 77 5.60 -7.42 -24.74
N GLU A 78 5.29 -7.26 -23.45
CA GLU A 78 4.06 -6.64 -22.98
C GLU A 78 4.12 -5.10 -23.00
N VAL A 79 4.41 -4.54 -24.18
CA VAL A 79 4.64 -3.11 -24.41
C VAL A 79 3.46 -2.23 -23.99
N LYS A 80 2.21 -2.69 -24.23
CA LYS A 80 1.00 -1.94 -23.86
C LYS A 80 0.86 -1.81 -22.35
N MET A 81 1.12 -2.88 -21.60
CA MET A 81 1.06 -2.88 -20.13
C MET A 81 2.14 -1.97 -19.56
N VAL A 82 3.37 -2.02 -20.06
CA VAL A 82 4.45 -1.13 -19.62
C VAL A 82 4.11 0.34 -19.86
N ALA A 83 3.52 0.67 -21.01
CA ALA A 83 3.09 2.03 -21.34
C ALA A 83 1.96 2.53 -20.43
N GLU A 84 1.01 1.65 -20.08
CA GLU A 84 -0.10 1.98 -19.17
C GLU A 84 0.40 2.19 -17.75
N VAL A 85 1.16 1.23 -17.23
CA VAL A 85 1.73 1.29 -15.88
C VAL A 85 2.67 2.48 -15.71
N GLY A 86 3.47 2.80 -16.74
CA GLY A 86 4.34 3.98 -16.74
C GLY A 86 3.56 5.30 -16.67
N ARG A 87 2.44 5.40 -17.40
CA ARG A 87 1.55 6.57 -17.32
C ARG A 87 0.87 6.69 -15.96
N GLU A 88 0.34 5.58 -15.44
CA GLU A 88 -0.30 5.57 -14.10
C GLU A 88 0.72 5.92 -13.00
N ARG A 89 1.96 5.47 -13.09
CA ARG A 89 3.05 5.86 -12.20
C ARG A 89 3.20 7.38 -12.10
N ALA A 90 3.23 8.06 -13.23
CA ALA A 90 3.35 9.52 -13.28
C ALA A 90 2.11 10.22 -12.68
N ILE A 91 0.91 9.67 -12.92
CA ILE A 91 -0.34 10.18 -12.35
C ILE A 91 -0.35 10.03 -10.83
N VAL A 92 0.04 8.87 -10.32
CA VAL A 92 0.11 8.62 -8.86
C VAL A 92 1.06 9.59 -8.18
N TYR A 93 2.24 9.82 -8.78
CA TYR A 93 3.21 10.80 -8.26
C TYR A 93 2.67 12.23 -8.30
N GLU A 94 2.05 12.65 -9.40
CA GLU A 94 1.51 14.01 -9.53
C GLU A 94 0.36 14.28 -8.54
N ASN A 95 -0.50 13.27 -8.32
CA ASN A 95 -1.65 13.39 -7.42
C ASN A 95 -1.30 13.23 -5.92
N GLY A 96 -0.15 12.58 -5.59
CA GLY A 96 0.25 12.30 -4.22
C GLY A 96 1.77 12.32 -4.02
N PRO A 97 2.46 13.44 -4.25
CA PRO A 97 3.92 13.50 -4.18
C PRO A 97 4.49 13.32 -2.75
N HIS A 98 3.65 13.44 -1.72
CA HIS A 98 4.01 13.18 -0.33
C HIS A 98 4.08 11.68 0.00
N VAL A 99 3.34 10.85 -0.71
CA VAL A 99 3.34 9.38 -0.52
C VAL A 99 4.10 8.63 -1.59
N THR A 100 4.62 9.33 -2.60
CA THR A 100 5.36 8.75 -3.73
C THR A 100 6.56 9.64 -4.03
N THR A 101 7.78 9.09 -3.96
CA THR A 101 9.03 9.85 -4.09
C THR A 101 9.90 9.23 -5.18
N PRO A 102 10.48 10.03 -6.11
CA PRO A 102 11.45 9.54 -7.07
C PRO A 102 12.64 8.89 -6.37
N GLU A 103 13.01 7.69 -6.80
CA GLU A 103 14.10 6.90 -6.26
C GLU A 103 15.05 6.49 -7.38
N PRO A 104 16.30 6.98 -7.42
CA PRO A 104 17.30 6.50 -8.36
C PRO A 104 17.57 5.01 -8.13
N MET A 105 17.50 4.23 -9.19
CA MET A 105 17.67 2.78 -9.15
C MET A 105 18.75 2.33 -10.11
N LEU A 106 19.73 1.65 -9.58
CA LEU A 106 20.83 1.06 -10.32
C LEU A 106 20.51 -0.41 -10.67
N LEU A 107 20.57 -0.74 -11.95
CA LEU A 107 20.51 -2.11 -12.46
C LEU A 107 21.91 -2.53 -12.92
N PRO A 108 22.70 -3.22 -12.08
CA PRO A 108 24.01 -3.71 -12.47
C PRO A 108 23.87 -4.85 -13.48
N ILE A 109 24.80 -4.93 -14.42
CA ILE A 109 24.82 -5.92 -15.49
C ILE A 109 26.09 -6.77 -15.37
N TYR A 110 25.90 -8.07 -15.20
CA TYR A 110 26.97 -9.04 -15.03
C TYR A 110 27.08 -10.02 -16.20
N THR A 111 28.27 -10.59 -16.38
CA THR A 111 28.49 -11.70 -17.32
C THR A 111 27.63 -12.89 -16.93
N GLY A 112 26.87 -13.44 -17.88
CA GLY A 112 25.95 -14.56 -17.64
C GLY A 112 24.66 -14.20 -16.89
N GLY A 113 24.47 -12.94 -16.52
CA GLY A 113 23.26 -12.47 -15.84
C GLY A 113 22.02 -12.39 -16.73
N THR A 114 20.90 -12.14 -16.10
CA THR A 114 19.57 -12.05 -16.74
C THR A 114 19.49 -10.91 -17.77
N PHE A 115 20.30 -9.86 -17.62
CA PHE A 115 20.27 -8.65 -18.43
C PHE A 115 21.57 -8.47 -19.21
N GLY A 116 21.48 -8.36 -20.54
CA GLY A 116 22.62 -7.96 -21.39
C GLY A 116 22.68 -6.42 -21.52
N ARG A 117 23.90 -5.87 -21.70
CA ARG A 117 24.11 -4.42 -21.78
C ARG A 117 23.32 -3.75 -22.91
N PHE A 118 23.26 -4.36 -24.09
CA PHE A 118 22.55 -3.83 -25.24
C PHE A 118 21.02 -3.93 -25.07
N SER A 119 20.53 -5.10 -24.67
CA SER A 119 19.10 -5.33 -24.43
C SER A 119 18.56 -4.46 -23.30
N THR A 120 19.32 -4.23 -22.24
CA THR A 120 18.96 -3.32 -21.14
C THR A 120 18.87 -1.88 -21.63
N SER A 121 19.84 -1.42 -22.42
CA SER A 121 19.81 -0.06 -22.98
C SER A 121 18.57 0.18 -23.83
N ILE A 122 18.23 -0.77 -24.71
CA ILE A 122 17.01 -0.69 -25.53
C ILE A 122 15.76 -0.77 -24.63
N GLY A 123 15.72 -1.71 -23.69
CA GLY A 123 14.60 -1.88 -22.79
C GLY A 123 14.30 -0.61 -21.99
N LEU A 124 15.32 -0.01 -21.38
CA LEU A 124 15.16 1.25 -20.64
C LEU A 124 14.80 2.43 -21.56
N MET A 125 15.31 2.47 -22.80
CA MET A 125 14.93 3.51 -23.77
C MET A 125 13.45 3.42 -24.16
N VAL A 126 12.97 2.21 -24.42
CA VAL A 126 11.56 1.95 -24.71
C VAL A 126 10.71 2.33 -23.50
N TYR A 127 11.16 1.96 -22.31
CA TYR A 127 10.50 2.32 -21.04
C TYR A 127 10.36 3.83 -20.87
N ASP A 128 11.45 4.59 -20.98
CA ASP A 128 11.44 6.05 -20.87
C ASP A 128 10.44 6.72 -21.83
N ARG A 129 10.39 6.21 -23.07
CA ARG A 129 9.51 6.76 -24.10
C ARG A 129 8.03 6.41 -23.87
N LEU A 130 7.76 5.16 -23.48
CA LEU A 130 6.40 4.67 -23.25
C LEU A 130 5.79 5.23 -21.97
N ALA A 131 6.60 5.35 -20.91
CA ALA A 131 6.17 5.88 -19.61
C ALA A 131 6.10 7.40 -19.57
N GLY A 132 6.54 8.12 -20.64
CA GLY A 132 6.55 9.58 -20.67
C GLY A 132 7.48 10.19 -19.60
N VAL A 133 8.61 9.52 -19.33
CA VAL A 133 9.55 9.89 -18.26
C VAL A 133 10.08 11.30 -18.48
N LYS A 134 10.09 12.14 -17.43
CA LYS A 134 10.64 13.49 -17.46
C LYS A 134 12.11 13.44 -17.91
N ARG A 135 12.57 14.47 -18.63
CA ARG A 135 13.93 14.51 -19.19
C ARG A 135 15.02 14.33 -18.11
N SER A 136 14.80 14.84 -16.92
CA SER A 136 15.69 14.75 -15.76
C SER A 136 15.72 13.35 -15.12
N GLU A 137 14.74 12.50 -15.41
CA GLU A 137 14.59 11.15 -14.85
C GLU A 137 14.92 10.05 -15.87
N ARG A 138 15.37 10.43 -17.08
CA ARG A 138 15.72 9.47 -18.12
C ARG A 138 16.95 8.68 -17.74
N ARG A 139 16.98 7.43 -18.23
CA ARG A 139 18.06 6.50 -17.98
C ARG A 139 19.44 7.03 -18.40
N THR A 140 20.45 6.58 -17.67
CA THR A 140 21.86 6.71 -18.03
C THR A 140 22.52 5.35 -18.01
N MET A 141 23.27 4.99 -19.08
CA MET A 141 24.05 3.75 -19.10
C MET A 141 25.45 4.03 -18.57
N LEU A 142 25.88 3.25 -17.59
CA LEU A 142 27.17 3.36 -16.90
C LEU A 142 28.11 2.23 -17.33
N ASN A 143 29.41 2.51 -17.46
CA ASN A 143 30.43 1.48 -17.56
C ASN A 143 30.73 0.85 -16.19
N ALA A 144 31.50 -0.23 -16.14
CA ALA A 144 31.78 -0.96 -14.90
C ALA A 144 32.45 -0.08 -13.83
N GLY A 145 33.38 0.80 -14.20
CA GLY A 145 34.03 1.72 -13.29
C GLY A 145 33.02 2.69 -12.67
N ALA A 146 32.19 3.34 -13.49
CA ALA A 146 31.18 4.28 -12.99
C ALA A 146 30.11 3.58 -12.12
N VAL A 147 29.77 2.32 -12.36
CA VAL A 147 28.90 1.53 -11.48
C VAL A 147 29.57 1.32 -10.11
N SER A 148 30.84 0.88 -10.11
CA SER A 148 31.60 0.66 -8.86
C SER A 148 31.82 1.95 -8.06
N ASP A 149 31.98 3.09 -8.73
CA ASP A 149 32.10 4.39 -8.07
C ASP A 149 30.74 4.85 -7.46
N SER A 150 29.65 4.56 -8.19
CA SER A 150 28.29 4.91 -7.77
C SER A 150 27.82 4.05 -6.59
N GLU A 151 28.09 2.73 -6.62
CA GLU A 151 27.78 1.79 -5.53
C GLU A 151 28.96 0.85 -5.28
N PRO A 152 29.88 1.25 -4.36
CA PRO A 152 31.10 0.50 -4.09
C PRO A 152 30.91 -0.89 -3.48
N LEU A 153 29.75 -1.15 -2.86
CA LEU A 153 29.44 -2.42 -2.20
C LEU A 153 29.14 -3.56 -3.17
N LEU A 154 28.88 -3.23 -4.44
CA LEU A 154 28.56 -4.23 -5.46
C LEU A 154 29.78 -5.13 -5.78
N ARG A 155 29.51 -6.41 -5.99
CA ARG A 155 30.50 -7.36 -6.49
C ARG A 155 31.14 -6.85 -7.78
N ARG A 156 32.45 -6.84 -7.83
CA ARG A 156 33.22 -6.36 -9.01
C ARG A 156 33.42 -7.42 -10.07
N GLU A 157 33.53 -8.69 -9.66
CA GLU A 157 33.77 -9.81 -10.55
C GLU A 157 32.61 -9.98 -11.55
N GLY A 158 32.94 -10.02 -12.84
CA GLY A 158 31.95 -10.15 -13.92
C GLY A 158 31.11 -8.92 -14.20
N LEU A 159 31.35 -7.77 -13.56
CA LEU A 159 30.60 -6.54 -13.77
C LEU A 159 30.93 -5.93 -15.15
N LEU A 160 29.93 -5.77 -16.00
CA LEU A 160 30.03 -5.22 -17.37
C LEU A 160 29.61 -3.74 -17.43
N GLY A 161 28.87 -3.26 -16.47
CA GLY A 161 28.27 -1.92 -16.42
C GLY A 161 26.93 -1.93 -15.74
N GLY A 162 26.10 -0.90 -15.99
CA GLY A 162 24.76 -0.83 -15.42
C GLY A 162 23.87 0.21 -16.09
N GLY A 163 22.59 0.16 -15.77
CA GLY A 163 21.60 1.18 -16.11
C GLY A 163 21.13 1.91 -14.86
N LEU A 164 21.28 3.22 -14.84
CA LEU A 164 20.67 4.07 -13.82
C LEU A 164 19.37 4.63 -14.38
N TYR A 165 18.27 4.47 -13.65
CA TYR A 165 16.94 4.96 -14.02
C TYR A 165 16.16 5.35 -12.77
N VAL A 166 14.97 5.92 -12.91
CA VAL A 166 14.16 6.36 -11.76
C VAL A 166 12.90 5.50 -11.68
N GLU A 167 12.68 4.91 -10.52
CA GLU A 167 11.39 4.39 -10.08
C GLU A 167 10.84 5.28 -8.95
N TYR A 168 9.66 4.96 -8.42
CA TYR A 168 9.11 5.73 -7.32
C TYR A 168 8.94 4.85 -6.09
N ARG A 169 9.59 5.24 -5.02
CA ARG A 169 9.35 4.68 -3.69
C ARG A 169 8.02 5.22 -3.17
N THR A 170 7.26 4.36 -2.50
CA THR A 170 5.98 4.76 -1.91
C THR A 170 5.85 4.26 -0.48
N ASP A 171 4.96 4.90 0.29
CA ASP A 171 4.34 4.29 1.43
C ASP A 171 2.98 3.74 0.97
N ASP A 172 2.89 2.43 0.78
CA ASP A 172 1.73 1.77 0.20
C ASP A 172 0.48 1.86 1.09
N ALA A 173 0.66 1.69 2.40
CA ALA A 173 -0.42 1.86 3.36
C ALA A 173 -0.90 3.32 3.38
N ARG A 174 0.03 4.26 3.47
CA ARG A 174 -0.28 5.69 3.48
C ARG A 174 -0.98 6.12 2.20
N LEU A 175 -0.51 5.66 1.03
CA LEU A 175 -1.17 5.90 -0.25
C LEU A 175 -2.63 5.42 -0.22
N THR A 176 -2.88 4.22 0.30
CA THR A 176 -4.23 3.66 0.42
C THR A 176 -5.11 4.50 1.35
N ILE A 177 -4.61 4.90 2.51
CA ILE A 177 -5.32 5.75 3.48
C ILE A 177 -5.62 7.12 2.88
N GLU A 178 -4.68 7.76 2.17
CA GLU A 178 -4.93 9.08 1.57
C GLU A 178 -5.95 9.01 0.42
N VAL A 179 -5.96 7.94 -0.37
CA VAL A 179 -7.02 7.70 -1.36
C VAL A 179 -8.38 7.51 -0.70
N MET A 180 -8.43 6.73 0.40
CA MET A 180 -9.67 6.50 1.17
C MET A 180 -10.19 7.79 1.80
N LYS A 181 -9.32 8.60 2.42
CA LYS A 181 -9.68 9.90 3.00
C LYS A 181 -10.25 10.86 1.95
N GLU A 182 -9.65 10.91 0.76
CA GLU A 182 -10.20 11.74 -0.32
C GLU A 182 -11.59 11.25 -0.76
N ALA A 183 -11.81 9.92 -0.81
CA ALA A 183 -13.13 9.34 -1.09
C ALA A 183 -14.16 9.75 -0.02
N VAL A 184 -13.82 9.62 1.27
CA VAL A 184 -14.69 10.00 2.38
C VAL A 184 -14.97 11.51 2.39
N LYS A 185 -13.97 12.35 2.16
CA LYS A 185 -14.12 13.80 2.03
C LYS A 185 -15.11 14.19 0.93
N ARG A 186 -15.23 13.36 -0.11
CA ARG A 186 -16.19 13.54 -1.23
C ARG A 186 -17.54 12.89 -1.00
N GLY A 187 -17.77 12.29 0.17
CA GLY A 187 -19.05 11.75 0.59
C GLY A 187 -19.19 10.22 0.49
N ALA A 188 -18.10 9.48 0.24
CA ALA A 188 -18.12 8.03 0.44
C ALA A 188 -18.24 7.71 1.94
N GLN A 189 -18.99 6.67 2.28
CA GLN A 189 -19.04 6.13 3.64
C GLN A 189 -18.19 4.87 3.71
N ALA A 190 -17.12 4.90 4.50
CA ALA A 190 -16.19 3.78 4.64
C ALA A 190 -16.00 3.42 6.10
N VAL A 191 -16.04 2.11 6.42
CA VAL A 191 -15.86 1.59 7.77
C VAL A 191 -14.97 0.36 7.72
N ASN A 192 -13.95 0.30 8.60
CA ASN A 192 -13.09 -0.85 8.81
C ASN A 192 -13.67 -1.81 9.86
N TYR A 193 -13.09 -3.00 10.00
CA TYR A 193 -13.53 -4.06 10.91
C TYR A 193 -14.99 -4.50 10.69
N VAL A 194 -15.46 -4.45 9.43
CA VAL A 194 -16.78 -4.95 9.02
C VAL A 194 -16.58 -6.01 7.95
N LYS A 195 -16.83 -7.27 8.31
CA LYS A 195 -16.67 -8.43 7.44
C LYS A 195 -17.95 -8.72 6.69
N ALA A 196 -17.91 -8.78 5.37
CA ALA A 196 -18.99 -9.29 4.55
C ALA A 196 -19.05 -10.82 4.66
N ASP A 197 -20.14 -11.34 5.21
CA ASP A 197 -20.34 -12.79 5.44
C ASP A 197 -21.19 -13.44 4.36
N GLY A 198 -22.02 -12.64 3.67
CA GLY A 198 -22.95 -13.15 2.66
C GLY A 198 -23.58 -12.05 1.83
N PHE A 199 -24.41 -12.45 0.89
CA PHE A 199 -25.13 -11.56 -0.01
C PHE A 199 -26.64 -11.58 0.27
N VAL A 200 -27.26 -10.40 0.22
CA VAL A 200 -28.71 -10.26 0.18
C VAL A 200 -29.15 -10.34 -1.27
N LYS A 201 -30.02 -11.29 -1.58
CA LYS A 201 -30.48 -11.51 -2.95
C LYS A 201 -32.01 -11.33 -3.06
N GLU A 202 -32.44 -10.71 -4.15
CA GLU A 202 -33.82 -10.59 -4.56
C GLU A 202 -33.94 -11.00 -6.03
N ASN A 203 -34.87 -11.93 -6.34
CA ASN A 203 -35.01 -12.48 -7.69
C ASN A 203 -33.69 -12.99 -8.32
N GLY A 204 -32.81 -13.58 -7.50
CA GLY A 204 -31.51 -14.09 -7.92
C GLY A 204 -30.44 -13.03 -8.13
N LYS A 205 -30.73 -11.73 -7.93
CA LYS A 205 -29.78 -10.61 -8.03
C LYS A 205 -29.36 -10.13 -6.66
N ILE A 206 -28.10 -9.77 -6.52
CA ILE A 206 -27.55 -9.19 -5.30
C ILE A 206 -28.04 -7.74 -5.18
N ILE A 207 -28.62 -7.43 -4.01
CA ILE A 207 -29.12 -6.10 -3.63
C ILE A 207 -28.45 -5.58 -2.36
N GLY A 208 -27.38 -6.22 -1.90
CA GLY A 208 -26.65 -5.84 -0.70
C GLY A 208 -25.85 -7.00 -0.11
N ILE A 209 -25.35 -6.77 1.10
CA ILE A 209 -24.57 -7.76 1.87
C ILE A 209 -25.13 -7.95 3.27
N GLN A 210 -24.89 -9.13 3.84
CA GLN A 210 -24.90 -9.37 5.28
C GLN A 210 -23.47 -9.24 5.78
N ALA A 211 -23.25 -8.51 6.85
CA ALA A 211 -21.93 -8.26 7.41
C ALA A 211 -21.93 -8.32 8.93
N THR A 212 -20.78 -8.61 9.51
CA THR A 212 -20.55 -8.62 10.95
C THR A 212 -19.52 -7.57 11.32
N ASP A 213 -19.84 -6.70 12.26
CA ASP A 213 -18.89 -5.83 12.92
C ASP A 213 -17.95 -6.68 13.80
N GLN A 214 -16.67 -6.72 13.43
CA GLN A 214 -15.67 -7.56 14.12
C GLN A 214 -15.28 -7.02 15.52
N ILE A 215 -15.67 -5.77 15.84
CA ILE A 215 -15.39 -5.14 17.13
C ILE A 215 -16.50 -5.44 18.15
N THR A 216 -17.76 -5.38 17.70
CA THR A 216 -18.93 -5.56 18.58
C THR A 216 -19.59 -6.93 18.45
N GLY A 217 -19.34 -7.65 17.36
CA GLY A 217 -20.03 -8.88 16.99
C GLY A 217 -21.43 -8.65 16.41
N GLU A 218 -21.87 -7.40 16.26
CA GLU A 218 -23.20 -7.05 15.73
C GLU A 218 -23.30 -7.39 14.25
N ARG A 219 -24.44 -7.98 13.85
CA ARG A 219 -24.75 -8.25 12.45
C ARG A 219 -25.54 -7.11 11.85
N VAL A 220 -25.11 -6.66 10.68
CA VAL A 220 -25.75 -5.57 9.94
C VAL A 220 -26.04 -6.00 8.51
N GLN A 221 -27.06 -5.38 7.90
CA GLN A 221 -27.38 -5.54 6.49
C GLN A 221 -27.16 -4.20 5.79
N LEU A 222 -26.36 -4.20 4.71
CA LEU A 222 -26.10 -3.02 3.91
C LEU A 222 -26.69 -3.21 2.53
N ARG A 223 -27.43 -2.23 2.01
CA ARG A 223 -28.14 -2.29 0.73
C ARG A 223 -27.48 -1.43 -0.33
N ALA A 224 -27.35 -1.99 -1.53
CA ALA A 224 -26.80 -1.30 -2.69
C ALA A 224 -27.33 -1.86 -4.00
N SER A 225 -27.41 -1.00 -5.02
CA SER A 225 -27.77 -1.41 -6.37
C SER A 225 -26.67 -2.25 -7.04
N LYS A 226 -25.40 -1.99 -6.76
CA LYS A 226 -24.24 -2.76 -7.23
C LYS A 226 -23.31 -3.10 -6.08
N VAL A 227 -22.87 -4.36 -6.02
CA VAL A 227 -21.88 -4.84 -5.06
C VAL A 227 -20.60 -5.21 -5.80
N ILE A 228 -19.49 -4.67 -5.34
CA ILE A 228 -18.16 -4.85 -5.93
C ILE A 228 -17.28 -5.60 -4.94
N ASN A 229 -16.79 -6.77 -5.36
CA ASN A 229 -15.82 -7.57 -4.63
C ASN A 229 -14.40 -7.12 -5.03
N ALA A 230 -13.75 -6.35 -4.16
CA ALA A 230 -12.37 -5.87 -4.27
C ALA A 230 -11.51 -6.37 -3.09
N SER A 231 -11.83 -7.56 -2.55
CA SER A 231 -11.26 -8.12 -1.33
C SER A 231 -9.85 -8.74 -1.48
N GLY A 232 -9.17 -8.50 -2.61
CA GLY A 232 -7.78 -8.92 -2.83
C GLY A 232 -7.58 -10.44 -2.66
N PRO A 233 -6.77 -10.91 -1.70
CA PRO A 233 -6.55 -12.34 -1.47
C PRO A 233 -7.82 -13.15 -1.18
N TRP A 234 -8.88 -12.52 -0.67
CA TRP A 234 -10.15 -13.18 -0.30
C TRP A 234 -11.22 -13.11 -1.38
N VAL A 235 -10.88 -12.66 -2.58
CA VAL A 235 -11.81 -12.55 -3.71
C VAL A 235 -12.55 -13.87 -3.98
N ASP A 236 -11.85 -14.99 -3.95
CA ASP A 236 -12.44 -16.31 -4.24
C ASP A 236 -13.34 -16.84 -3.12
N GLU A 237 -13.15 -16.38 -1.88
CA GLU A 237 -14.05 -16.72 -0.78
C GLU A 237 -15.45 -16.12 -1.03
N LEU A 238 -15.52 -14.84 -1.38
CA LEU A 238 -16.79 -14.20 -1.70
C LEU A 238 -17.40 -14.74 -2.98
N ARG A 239 -16.60 -15.08 -4.00
CA ARG A 239 -17.10 -15.77 -5.21
C ARG A 239 -17.67 -17.15 -4.87
N LYS A 240 -17.08 -17.88 -3.90
CA LYS A 240 -17.61 -19.15 -3.40
C LYS A 240 -18.95 -18.96 -2.70
N VAL A 241 -19.08 -17.94 -1.85
CA VAL A 241 -20.35 -17.60 -1.16
C VAL A 241 -21.44 -17.20 -2.17
N ASP A 242 -21.08 -16.50 -3.25
CA ASP A 242 -22.01 -16.18 -4.34
C ASP A 242 -22.38 -17.39 -5.21
N GLY A 243 -21.56 -18.44 -5.23
CA GLY A 243 -21.68 -19.58 -6.15
C GLY A 243 -21.07 -19.34 -7.53
N SER A 244 -20.24 -18.29 -7.68
CA SER A 244 -19.66 -17.85 -8.96
C SER A 244 -18.17 -18.18 -9.14
N ARG A 245 -17.56 -18.95 -8.23
CA ARG A 245 -16.17 -19.39 -8.34
C ARG A 245 -16.02 -20.51 -9.36
N GLN A 246 -15.81 -20.16 -10.63
CA GLN A 246 -15.63 -21.10 -11.74
C GLN A 246 -14.51 -20.63 -12.69
N GLY A 247 -13.82 -21.58 -13.34
CA GLY A 247 -12.81 -21.36 -14.35
C GLY A 247 -11.52 -20.71 -13.82
N LYS A 248 -11.50 -19.38 -13.69
CA LYS A 248 -10.36 -18.64 -13.15
C LYS A 248 -10.44 -18.55 -11.63
N THR A 249 -9.32 -18.80 -10.97
CA THR A 249 -9.18 -18.75 -9.50
C THR A 249 -7.92 -18.00 -9.12
N LEU A 250 -7.76 -17.68 -7.83
CA LEU A 250 -6.52 -17.10 -7.32
C LEU A 250 -5.52 -18.19 -6.91
N GLN A 251 -4.27 -18.00 -7.33
CA GLN A 251 -3.11 -18.64 -6.74
C GLN A 251 -2.34 -17.61 -5.94
N MET A 252 -2.17 -17.87 -4.66
CA MET A 252 -1.46 -16.96 -3.77
C MET A 252 0.05 -17.27 -3.77
N THR A 253 0.87 -16.22 -3.83
CA THR A 253 2.31 -16.32 -3.58
C THR A 253 2.71 -15.34 -2.50
N LYS A 254 3.64 -15.78 -1.65
CA LYS A 254 4.22 -14.98 -0.58
C LYS A 254 5.54 -14.35 -1.03
N GLY A 255 5.71 -13.08 -0.71
CA GLY A 255 6.98 -12.38 -0.85
C GLY A 255 7.35 -11.69 0.46
N ILE A 256 8.60 -11.86 0.90
CA ILE A 256 9.08 -11.22 2.11
C ILE A 256 10.04 -10.06 1.82
N HIS A 257 10.17 -9.19 2.81
CA HIS A 257 11.17 -8.12 2.83
C HIS A 257 11.85 -8.11 4.19
N LEU A 258 13.16 -7.88 4.19
CA LEU A 258 13.98 -7.75 5.39
C LEU A 258 14.52 -6.32 5.48
N VAL A 259 14.61 -5.79 6.69
CA VAL A 259 15.09 -4.44 6.98
C VAL A 259 16.36 -4.53 7.81
N PHE A 260 17.34 -3.74 7.44
CA PHE A 260 18.64 -3.66 8.06
C PHE A 260 18.96 -2.22 8.49
N GLU A 261 19.70 -2.05 9.58
CA GLU A 261 20.24 -0.75 9.96
C GLU A 261 21.11 -0.18 8.83
N GLY A 262 20.94 1.10 8.50
CA GLY A 262 21.66 1.73 7.41
C GLY A 262 23.19 1.75 7.62
N SER A 263 23.66 1.80 8.87
CA SER A 263 25.09 1.67 9.20
C SER A 263 25.62 0.26 8.92
N ARG A 264 24.76 -0.77 9.02
CA ARG A 264 25.11 -2.17 8.73
C ARG A 264 25.04 -2.49 7.23
N PHE A 265 24.12 -1.85 6.51
CA PHE A 265 23.97 -1.98 5.06
C PHE A 265 23.84 -0.59 4.39
N PRO A 266 24.96 0.15 4.21
CA PRO A 266 24.95 1.56 3.82
C PRO A 266 24.87 1.76 2.29
N LEU A 267 23.77 1.37 1.66
CA LEU A 267 23.55 1.63 0.23
C LEU A 267 23.45 3.14 -0.05
N ARG A 268 24.07 3.56 -1.15
CA ARG A 268 24.02 4.95 -1.63
C ARG A 268 22.75 5.23 -2.45
N GLN A 269 22.20 4.21 -3.08
CA GLN A 269 21.01 4.28 -3.94
C GLN A 269 20.32 2.92 -3.99
N ALA A 270 19.10 2.88 -4.52
CA ALA A 270 18.41 1.62 -4.71
C ALA A 270 19.12 0.77 -5.79
N VAL A 271 19.19 -0.54 -5.56
CA VAL A 271 19.78 -1.51 -6.47
C VAL A 271 18.73 -2.57 -6.82
N TYR A 272 18.56 -2.85 -8.12
CA TYR A 272 17.71 -3.93 -8.63
C TYR A 272 18.58 -4.96 -9.32
N PHE A 273 18.71 -6.15 -8.76
CA PHE A 273 19.68 -7.14 -9.20
C PHE A 273 19.07 -8.53 -9.33
N ASP A 274 19.71 -9.37 -10.15
CA ASP A 274 19.33 -10.76 -10.34
C ASP A 274 20.09 -11.71 -9.40
N THR A 275 19.40 -12.77 -9.01
CA THR A 275 19.95 -13.89 -8.25
C THR A 275 20.36 -15.03 -9.18
N PRO A 276 21.18 -15.99 -8.72
CA PRO A 276 21.62 -17.12 -9.56
C PRO A 276 20.47 -17.97 -10.14
N ASP A 277 19.32 -18.01 -9.46
CA ASP A 277 18.11 -18.71 -9.94
C ASP A 277 17.24 -17.87 -10.90
N GLY A 278 17.72 -16.68 -11.30
CA GLY A 278 17.07 -15.80 -12.27
C GLY A 278 15.94 -14.93 -11.71
N ARG A 279 15.72 -14.93 -10.40
CA ARG A 279 14.81 -14.00 -9.76
C ARG A 279 15.43 -12.61 -9.64
N MET A 280 14.58 -11.63 -9.37
CA MET A 280 15.01 -10.25 -9.21
C MET A 280 14.72 -9.77 -7.80
N VAL A 281 15.70 -9.12 -7.18
CA VAL A 281 15.64 -8.58 -5.82
C VAL A 281 15.89 -7.08 -5.85
N PHE A 282 15.14 -6.35 -5.03
CA PHE A 282 15.36 -4.93 -4.75
C PHE A 282 16.09 -4.77 -3.43
N ALA A 283 17.08 -3.90 -3.38
CA ALA A 283 17.67 -3.38 -2.16
C ALA A 283 17.51 -1.86 -2.19
N VAL A 284 16.80 -1.29 -1.22
CA VAL A 284 16.36 0.12 -1.27
C VAL A 284 16.68 0.81 0.04
N PRO A 285 17.44 1.91 0.02
CA PRO A 285 17.65 2.75 1.19
C PRO A 285 16.38 3.54 1.54
N ARG A 286 16.02 3.61 2.82
CA ARG A 286 14.86 4.37 3.30
C ARG A 286 15.04 4.77 4.77
N ASP A 287 14.95 6.06 5.06
CA ASP A 287 14.85 6.60 6.43
C ASP A 287 15.95 6.08 7.37
N GLY A 288 17.21 6.01 6.89
CA GLY A 288 18.36 5.50 7.64
C GLY A 288 18.45 3.97 7.71
N LYS A 289 17.62 3.26 6.99
CA LYS A 289 17.59 1.79 6.87
C LYS A 289 17.82 1.37 5.43
N THR A 290 18.11 0.08 5.21
CA THR A 290 18.03 -0.55 3.90
C THR A 290 17.07 -1.74 3.99
N TYR A 291 16.05 -1.79 3.11
CA TYR A 291 15.20 -2.96 3.00
C TYR A 291 15.45 -3.73 1.71
N VAL A 292 15.32 -5.06 1.80
CA VAL A 292 15.59 -5.98 0.69
C VAL A 292 14.43 -6.93 0.50
N GLY A 293 14.04 -7.15 -0.75
CA GLY A 293 12.99 -8.08 -1.15
C GLY A 293 12.93 -8.24 -2.68
N THR A 294 12.36 -9.28 -3.22
CA THR A 294 11.37 -10.11 -2.55
C THR A 294 11.52 -11.57 -2.94
N THR A 295 11.06 -12.47 -2.11
CA THR A 295 10.84 -13.88 -2.47
C THR A 295 9.57 -14.06 -3.30
N ASP A 296 9.34 -15.26 -3.84
CA ASP A 296 8.11 -15.62 -4.57
C ASP A 296 7.83 -17.11 -4.33
N THR A 297 7.18 -17.42 -3.21
CA THR A 297 6.89 -18.79 -2.75
C THR A 297 5.38 -19.03 -2.75
N VAL A 298 4.94 -20.22 -3.19
CA VAL A 298 3.51 -20.59 -3.15
C VAL A 298 3.01 -20.54 -1.71
N PHE A 299 1.82 -20.00 -1.50
CA PHE A 299 1.23 -19.79 -0.19
C PHE A 299 -0.16 -20.41 -0.12
N GLN A 300 -0.44 -21.18 0.95
CA GLN A 300 -1.70 -21.91 1.15
C GLN A 300 -2.34 -21.66 2.52
N ASP A 301 -1.63 -20.94 3.41
CA ASP A 301 -2.12 -20.64 4.75
C ASP A 301 -3.04 -19.41 4.76
N ASP A 302 -3.38 -18.90 5.95
CA ASP A 302 -4.23 -17.73 6.12
C ASP A 302 -3.55 -16.45 5.57
N PRO A 303 -4.08 -15.82 4.53
CA PRO A 303 -3.49 -14.60 3.96
C PRO A 303 -3.56 -13.37 4.88
N ALA A 304 -4.32 -13.43 5.98
CA ALA A 304 -4.35 -12.36 6.98
C ALA A 304 -3.05 -12.27 7.79
N GLN A 305 -2.37 -13.41 7.99
CA GLN A 305 -1.20 -13.51 8.87
C GLN A 305 -0.01 -14.20 8.18
N PRO A 306 0.48 -13.70 7.05
CA PRO A 306 1.67 -14.27 6.43
C PRO A 306 2.90 -14.00 7.28
N LEU A 307 3.70 -15.05 7.52
CA LEU A 307 4.91 -14.99 8.33
C LEU A 307 6.17 -15.12 7.46
N ILE A 308 7.28 -14.57 7.96
CA ILE A 308 8.61 -14.74 7.39
C ILE A 308 9.11 -16.12 7.83
N SER A 309 9.35 -17.03 6.88
CA SER A 309 9.98 -18.32 7.19
C SER A 309 11.51 -18.18 7.21
N GLU A 310 12.19 -19.06 7.94
CA GLU A 310 13.66 -19.12 7.92
C GLU A 310 14.20 -19.31 6.49
N ALA A 311 13.58 -20.20 5.71
CA ALA A 311 13.98 -20.44 4.34
C ALA A 311 13.87 -19.18 3.43
N ASP A 312 12.81 -18.39 3.59
CA ASP A 312 12.67 -17.13 2.85
C ASP A 312 13.70 -16.10 3.31
N ARG A 313 13.96 -16.00 4.62
CA ARG A 313 14.96 -15.11 5.20
C ARG A 313 16.36 -15.46 4.68
N ASP A 314 16.75 -16.73 4.79
CA ASP A 314 18.09 -17.20 4.44
C ASP A 314 18.32 -17.04 2.91
N TYR A 315 17.30 -17.29 2.09
CA TYR A 315 17.36 -17.01 0.64
C TYR A 315 17.71 -15.54 0.35
N LEU A 316 17.08 -14.58 1.06
CA LEU A 316 17.40 -13.16 0.84
C LEU A 316 18.79 -12.80 1.38
N ILE A 317 19.22 -13.37 2.50
CA ILE A 317 20.57 -13.18 3.06
C ILE A 317 21.62 -13.68 2.06
N ASP A 318 21.42 -14.87 1.49
CA ASP A 318 22.32 -15.42 0.47
C ASP A 318 22.35 -14.55 -0.80
N ALA A 319 21.18 -14.04 -1.23
CA ALA A 319 21.10 -13.10 -2.37
C ALA A 319 21.87 -11.80 -2.09
N ILE A 320 21.74 -11.24 -0.88
CA ILE A 320 22.48 -10.04 -0.45
C ILE A 320 23.98 -10.32 -0.46
N ASN A 321 24.43 -11.38 0.20
CA ASN A 321 25.85 -11.70 0.31
C ASN A 321 26.50 -12.06 -1.05
N GLY A 322 25.73 -12.64 -1.96
CA GLY A 322 26.18 -12.89 -3.33
C GLY A 322 26.37 -11.63 -4.16
N MET A 323 25.56 -10.61 -3.95
CA MET A 323 25.65 -9.33 -4.67
C MET A 323 26.55 -8.32 -3.97
N PHE A 324 26.61 -8.33 -2.65
CA PHE A 324 27.36 -7.40 -1.80
C PHE A 324 28.31 -8.16 -0.85
N PRO A 325 29.37 -8.83 -1.39
CA PRO A 325 30.16 -9.81 -0.64
C PRO A 325 30.90 -9.23 0.56
N ASP A 326 31.25 -7.95 0.54
CA ASP A 326 32.00 -7.30 1.61
C ASP A 326 31.14 -7.01 2.87
N ILE A 327 29.80 -7.07 2.75
CA ILE A 327 28.91 -6.75 3.88
C ILE A 327 28.74 -7.94 4.83
N GLN A 328 28.68 -9.17 4.32
CA GLN A 328 28.52 -10.41 5.11
C GLN A 328 27.35 -10.33 6.10
N ILE A 329 26.14 -10.07 5.58
CA ILE A 329 24.89 -10.03 6.35
C ILE A 329 24.58 -11.39 6.96
N ARG A 330 24.08 -11.39 8.20
CA ARG A 330 23.66 -12.58 8.94
C ARG A 330 22.21 -12.40 9.44
N ALA A 331 21.62 -13.50 9.95
CA ALA A 331 20.25 -13.48 10.45
C ALA A 331 20.05 -12.50 11.64
N GLU A 332 21.07 -12.34 12.49
CA GLU A 332 21.07 -11.39 13.62
C GLU A 332 21.10 -9.92 13.20
N ASP A 333 21.53 -9.63 11.97
CA ASP A 333 21.52 -8.25 11.42
C ASP A 333 20.13 -7.81 10.96
N VAL A 334 19.16 -8.73 10.89
CA VAL A 334 17.78 -8.42 10.53
C VAL A 334 17.10 -7.69 11.68
N GLU A 335 16.78 -6.43 11.49
CA GLU A 335 16.10 -5.60 12.49
C GLU A 335 14.60 -5.84 12.50
N SER A 336 14.02 -5.87 11.29
CA SER A 336 12.59 -6.12 11.07
C SER A 336 12.34 -6.68 9.67
N GLY A 337 11.08 -6.96 9.38
CA GLY A 337 10.66 -7.41 8.06
C GLY A 337 9.15 -7.55 7.96
N TRP A 338 8.68 -7.85 6.77
CA TRP A 338 7.28 -8.16 6.51
C TRP A 338 7.11 -9.19 5.42
N ALA A 339 6.00 -9.92 5.50
CA ALA A 339 5.54 -10.82 4.46
C ALA A 339 4.24 -10.30 3.84
N GLY A 340 4.13 -10.37 2.52
CA GLY A 340 2.95 -9.95 1.78
C GLY A 340 2.49 -11.02 0.81
N ILE A 341 1.16 -11.09 0.58
CA ILE A 341 0.55 -12.05 -0.33
C ILE A 341 0.20 -11.37 -1.66
N ARG A 342 0.56 -12.03 -2.77
CA ARG A 342 0.17 -11.65 -4.12
C ARG A 342 -0.95 -12.58 -4.60
N PRO A 343 -2.17 -12.07 -4.81
CA PRO A 343 -3.24 -12.84 -5.43
C PRO A 343 -3.08 -12.83 -6.96
N LEU A 344 -2.49 -13.88 -7.50
CA LEU A 344 -2.27 -14.05 -8.93
C LEU A 344 -3.41 -14.82 -9.56
N ILE A 345 -3.82 -14.47 -10.80
CA ILE A 345 -4.91 -15.14 -11.49
C ILE A 345 -4.37 -16.39 -12.19
N HIS A 346 -4.90 -17.54 -11.80
CA HIS A 346 -4.65 -18.84 -12.42
C HIS A 346 -5.90 -19.31 -13.17
N GLU A 347 -5.72 -19.83 -14.37
CA GLU A 347 -6.77 -20.42 -15.19
C GLU A 347 -6.65 -21.94 -15.16
N GLU A 348 -7.74 -22.61 -14.87
CA GLU A 348 -7.79 -24.07 -14.78
C GLU A 348 -7.30 -24.71 -16.10
N GLY A 349 -6.42 -25.71 -16.00
CA GLY A 349 -5.78 -26.37 -17.14
C GLY A 349 -4.51 -25.70 -17.67
N LYS A 350 -4.10 -24.54 -17.13
CA LYS A 350 -2.81 -23.90 -17.44
C LYS A 350 -1.74 -24.23 -16.42
N SER A 351 -0.49 -24.22 -16.87
CA SER A 351 0.66 -24.47 -15.98
C SER A 351 0.90 -23.27 -15.03
N PRO A 352 1.55 -23.46 -13.87
CA PRO A 352 1.93 -22.37 -12.97
C PRO A 352 2.80 -21.28 -13.63
N SER A 353 3.51 -21.60 -14.73
CA SER A 353 4.30 -20.62 -15.49
C SER A 353 3.45 -19.66 -16.32
N GLU A 354 2.17 -19.98 -16.56
CA GLU A 354 1.20 -19.18 -17.33
C GLU A 354 0.31 -18.32 -16.45
N ILE A 355 0.66 -18.15 -15.16
CA ILE A 355 -0.09 -17.33 -14.21
C ILE A 355 -0.14 -15.87 -14.68
N SER A 356 -1.35 -15.34 -14.84
CA SER A 356 -1.56 -13.96 -15.25
C SER A 356 -1.30 -12.97 -14.11
N ARG A 357 -0.55 -11.92 -14.44
CA ARG A 357 -0.34 -10.76 -13.56
C ARG A 357 -1.18 -9.55 -13.99
N LYS A 358 -2.09 -9.75 -14.94
CA LYS A 358 -3.05 -8.74 -15.39
C LYS A 358 -4.20 -8.66 -14.38
N ASP A 359 -4.81 -7.50 -14.34
CA ASP A 359 -6.08 -7.32 -13.64
C ASP A 359 -7.23 -7.82 -14.53
N GLU A 360 -8.22 -8.41 -13.91
CA GLU A 360 -9.43 -8.87 -14.60
C GLU A 360 -10.69 -8.50 -13.81
N VAL A 361 -11.72 -8.13 -14.55
CA VAL A 361 -13.07 -7.85 -14.00
C VAL A 361 -14.02 -8.94 -14.46
N TRP A 362 -14.73 -9.55 -13.51
CA TRP A 362 -15.74 -10.57 -13.77
C TRP A 362 -17.09 -10.12 -13.23
N VAL A 363 -18.18 -10.47 -13.94
CA VAL A 363 -19.55 -10.24 -13.49
C VAL A 363 -20.23 -11.59 -13.37
N SER A 364 -20.74 -11.91 -12.19
CA SER A 364 -21.48 -13.16 -11.97
C SER A 364 -22.94 -13.06 -12.47
N PRO A 365 -23.64 -14.20 -12.65
CA PRO A 365 -25.07 -14.20 -12.97
C PRO A 365 -25.92 -13.47 -11.93
N SER A 366 -25.51 -13.43 -10.68
CA SER A 366 -26.16 -12.69 -9.59
C SER A 366 -25.88 -11.18 -9.62
N GLY A 367 -24.96 -10.70 -10.47
CA GLY A 367 -24.57 -9.29 -10.58
C GLY A 367 -23.42 -8.87 -9.68
N LEU A 368 -22.70 -9.82 -9.02
CA LEU A 368 -21.48 -9.51 -8.30
C LEU A 368 -20.39 -9.09 -9.29
N ILE A 369 -19.89 -7.87 -9.16
CA ILE A 369 -18.74 -7.38 -9.92
C ILE A 369 -17.48 -7.69 -9.11
N THR A 370 -16.56 -8.46 -9.67
CA THR A 370 -15.33 -8.87 -9.00
C THR A 370 -14.13 -8.32 -9.76
N ILE A 371 -13.22 -7.68 -9.05
CA ILE A 371 -11.89 -7.28 -9.56
C ILE A 371 -10.80 -8.10 -8.89
N ALA A 372 -9.93 -8.72 -9.67
CA ALA A 372 -8.83 -9.53 -9.18
C ALA A 372 -7.52 -9.21 -9.92
N GLY A 373 -6.38 -9.56 -9.30
CA GLY A 373 -5.05 -9.31 -9.86
C GLY A 373 -4.64 -7.84 -9.82
N GLY A 374 -3.76 -7.48 -10.76
CA GLY A 374 -3.28 -6.11 -10.91
C GLY A 374 -2.11 -5.75 -9.99
N LYS A 375 -1.69 -4.50 -10.09
CA LYS A 375 -0.57 -3.94 -9.36
C LYS A 375 -0.96 -2.66 -8.65
N LEU A 376 -0.26 -2.37 -7.55
CA LEU A 376 -0.38 -1.10 -6.82
C LEU A 376 -0.36 0.12 -7.76
N THR A 377 0.57 0.16 -8.70
CA THR A 377 0.72 1.27 -9.66
C THR A 377 -0.54 1.52 -10.50
N GLY A 378 -1.25 0.46 -10.88
CA GLY A 378 -2.42 0.51 -11.77
C GLY A 378 -3.75 0.73 -11.06
N TYR A 379 -3.78 0.91 -9.73
CA TYR A 379 -5.02 0.91 -8.92
C TYR A 379 -6.09 1.86 -9.45
N ARG A 380 -5.67 3.07 -9.86
CA ARG A 380 -6.58 4.09 -10.36
C ARG A 380 -7.27 3.65 -11.66
N LYS A 381 -6.49 3.04 -12.58
CA LYS A 381 -7.03 2.55 -13.86
C LYS A 381 -7.95 1.34 -13.66
N MET A 382 -7.60 0.46 -12.74
CA MET A 382 -8.46 -0.66 -12.32
C MET A 382 -9.79 -0.12 -11.77
N ALA A 383 -9.74 0.90 -10.91
CA ALA A 383 -10.93 1.56 -10.38
C ALA A 383 -11.80 2.18 -11.50
N GLU A 384 -11.18 2.92 -12.43
CA GLU A 384 -11.86 3.49 -13.60
C GLU A 384 -12.62 2.40 -14.39
N MET A 385 -11.98 1.25 -14.67
CA MET A 385 -12.60 0.15 -15.42
C MET A 385 -13.82 -0.44 -14.69
N VAL A 386 -13.69 -0.68 -13.39
CA VAL A 386 -14.78 -1.24 -12.56
C VAL A 386 -15.94 -0.27 -12.47
N VAL A 387 -15.68 1.00 -12.23
CA VAL A 387 -16.73 2.02 -12.10
C VAL A 387 -17.38 2.34 -13.45
N ASP A 388 -16.63 2.31 -14.56
CA ASP A 388 -17.19 2.42 -15.92
C ASP A 388 -18.20 1.30 -16.21
N LEU A 389 -17.91 0.06 -15.76
CA LEU A 389 -18.81 -1.07 -15.89
C LEU A 389 -20.07 -0.87 -15.03
N ALA A 390 -19.89 -0.60 -13.72
CA ALA A 390 -21.00 -0.41 -12.80
C ALA A 390 -21.90 0.77 -13.20
N ALA A 391 -21.31 1.89 -13.64
CA ALA A 391 -22.04 3.06 -14.12
C ALA A 391 -22.88 2.76 -15.38
N ARG A 392 -22.34 1.97 -16.31
CA ARG A 392 -23.05 1.55 -17.52
C ARG A 392 -24.29 0.69 -17.17
N GLU A 393 -24.12 -0.28 -16.27
CA GLU A 393 -25.23 -1.13 -15.81
C GLU A 393 -26.29 -0.31 -15.06
N LEU A 394 -25.88 0.55 -14.12
CA LEU A 394 -26.80 1.44 -13.39
C LEU A 394 -27.58 2.35 -14.33
N LYS A 395 -26.91 2.90 -15.37
CA LYS A 395 -27.59 3.72 -16.39
C LYS A 395 -28.66 2.92 -17.15
N GLN A 396 -28.38 1.67 -17.50
CA GLN A 396 -29.35 0.80 -18.19
C GLN A 396 -30.56 0.47 -17.30
N GLU A 397 -30.32 0.26 -16.00
CA GLU A 397 -31.36 -0.14 -15.05
C GLU A 397 -32.21 1.03 -14.54
N THR A 398 -31.58 2.19 -14.33
CA THR A 398 -32.22 3.32 -13.63
C THR A 398 -32.39 4.58 -14.47
N GLY A 399 -31.73 4.67 -15.64
CA GLY A 399 -31.66 5.89 -16.45
C GLY A 399 -30.74 6.99 -15.86
N LYS A 400 -30.16 6.78 -14.68
CA LYS A 400 -29.30 7.76 -13.99
C LYS A 400 -28.03 8.03 -14.82
N LEU A 401 -27.75 9.30 -15.08
CA LEU A 401 -26.50 9.71 -15.73
C LEU A 401 -25.43 9.97 -14.68
N MET A 402 -24.24 9.46 -14.92
CA MET A 402 -23.06 9.65 -14.07
C MET A 402 -21.99 10.47 -14.80
N GLY A 403 -21.15 11.16 -14.03
CA GLY A 403 -20.02 11.90 -14.57
C GLY A 403 -18.92 10.99 -15.15
N PRO A 404 -18.01 11.52 -15.95
CA PRO A 404 -16.82 10.81 -16.40
C PRO A 404 -15.81 10.63 -15.26
N CYS A 405 -14.86 9.69 -15.42
CA CYS A 405 -13.71 9.58 -14.51
C CYS A 405 -12.85 10.85 -14.53
N ILE A 406 -12.65 11.46 -13.37
CA ILE A 406 -11.82 12.68 -13.19
C ILE A 406 -10.57 12.43 -12.35
N THR A 407 -10.35 11.21 -11.85
CA THR A 407 -9.28 10.87 -10.89
C THR A 407 -7.86 11.02 -11.45
N LYS A 408 -7.68 11.14 -12.77
CA LYS A 408 -6.36 11.39 -13.39
C LYS A 408 -5.69 12.69 -12.95
N LYS A 409 -6.48 13.71 -12.63
CA LYS A 409 -5.99 15.04 -12.24
C LYS A 409 -6.54 15.45 -10.88
N MET A 410 -6.79 14.48 -10.04
CA MET A 410 -7.37 14.69 -8.73
C MET A 410 -6.30 14.39 -7.68
N PRO A 411 -5.74 15.41 -7.01
CA PRO A 411 -4.90 15.18 -5.85
C PRO A 411 -5.63 14.32 -4.83
N ILE A 412 -4.96 13.34 -4.29
CA ILE A 412 -5.44 12.58 -3.13
C ILE A 412 -5.35 13.44 -1.88
N SER A 413 -5.95 13.03 -0.78
CA SER A 413 -5.80 13.70 0.52
C SER A 413 -4.31 13.91 0.82
N GLY A 414 -3.92 15.08 1.31
CA GLY A 414 -2.52 15.46 1.49
C GLY A 414 -1.77 15.88 0.21
N GLY A 415 -2.33 15.63 -0.97
CA GLY A 415 -1.70 15.92 -2.27
C GLY A 415 -1.85 17.36 -2.79
N HIS A 416 -2.55 18.24 -2.06
CA HIS A 416 -2.76 19.64 -2.47
C HIS A 416 -1.53 20.53 -2.18
N VAL A 417 -0.42 20.20 -2.81
CA VAL A 417 0.90 20.82 -2.59
C VAL A 417 1.48 21.46 -3.86
N GLY A 418 0.67 21.65 -4.88
CA GLY A 418 1.11 22.16 -6.19
C GLY A 418 1.72 21.08 -7.10
N GLY A 419 1.28 19.82 -6.92
CA GLY A 419 1.77 18.66 -7.64
C GLY A 419 3.24 18.36 -7.33
N SER A 420 3.87 17.54 -8.15
CA SER A 420 5.26 17.12 -7.99
C SER A 420 6.26 18.30 -8.05
N ALA A 421 5.94 19.34 -8.84
CA ALA A 421 6.80 20.52 -8.98
C ALA A 421 6.77 21.46 -7.76
N GLY A 422 5.62 21.54 -7.08
CA GLY A 422 5.45 22.39 -5.89
C GLY A 422 5.86 21.75 -4.59
N TYR A 423 5.98 20.42 -4.55
CA TYR A 423 6.11 19.64 -3.32
C TYR A 423 7.31 20.02 -2.45
N SER A 424 8.51 20.12 -3.02
CA SER A 424 9.71 20.45 -2.24
C SER A 424 9.64 21.84 -1.59
N VAL A 425 9.12 22.83 -2.33
CA VAL A 425 8.92 24.18 -1.80
C VAL A 425 7.87 24.20 -0.70
N TYR A 426 6.80 23.42 -0.89
CA TYR A 426 5.75 23.24 0.11
C TYR A 426 6.33 22.66 1.42
N VAL A 427 7.09 21.55 1.33
CA VAL A 427 7.70 20.88 2.49
C VAL A 427 8.61 21.84 3.26
N GLU A 428 9.53 22.54 2.58
CA GLU A 428 10.44 23.50 3.25
C GLU A 428 9.69 24.62 3.98
N ARG A 429 8.59 25.11 3.42
CA ARG A 429 7.74 26.07 4.10
C ARG A 429 7.11 25.47 5.36
N LYS A 430 6.56 24.24 5.28
CA LYS A 430 5.91 23.58 6.41
C LYS A 430 6.88 23.15 7.51
N ILE A 431 8.12 22.85 7.17
CA ILE A 431 9.18 22.67 8.16
C ILE A 431 9.40 23.95 8.95
N LYS A 432 9.49 25.12 8.28
CA LYS A 432 9.64 26.43 8.96
C LYS A 432 8.43 26.74 9.84
N ASP A 433 7.22 26.49 9.35
CA ASP A 433 5.99 26.68 10.11
C ASP A 433 6.00 25.83 11.39
N GLY A 434 6.32 24.53 11.29
CA GLY A 434 6.39 23.61 12.43
C GLY A 434 7.46 24.00 13.47
N VAL A 435 8.63 24.45 12.99
CA VAL A 435 9.70 24.94 13.89
C VAL A 435 9.26 26.21 14.62
N ALA A 436 8.59 27.13 13.94
CA ALA A 436 8.03 28.34 14.56
C ALA A 436 6.98 28.02 15.63
N LEU A 437 6.27 26.89 15.50
CA LEU A 437 5.33 26.37 16.49
C LEU A 437 5.99 25.56 17.62
N GLY A 438 7.32 25.43 17.62
CA GLY A 438 8.11 24.79 18.69
C GLY A 438 8.46 23.33 18.47
N LEU A 439 8.24 22.78 17.28
CA LEU A 439 8.72 21.44 16.94
C LEU A 439 10.22 21.42 16.62
N HIS A 440 10.90 20.32 16.91
CA HIS A 440 12.22 20.07 16.37
C HIS A 440 12.16 19.95 14.84
N ARG A 441 13.20 20.42 14.13
CA ARG A 441 13.24 20.39 12.65
C ARG A 441 12.97 19.01 12.07
N GLN A 442 13.54 17.96 12.65
CA GLN A 442 13.32 16.57 12.18
C GLN A 442 11.86 16.14 12.33
N ALA A 443 11.21 16.47 13.46
CA ALA A 443 9.81 16.20 13.68
C ALA A 443 8.92 16.96 12.68
N ALA A 444 9.17 18.26 12.48
CA ALA A 444 8.46 19.08 11.50
C ALA A 444 8.63 18.53 10.07
N GLU A 445 9.83 18.08 9.70
CA GLU A 445 10.11 17.46 8.40
C GLU A 445 9.36 16.12 8.24
N ARG A 446 9.39 15.25 9.25
CA ARG A 446 8.65 14.00 9.27
C ARG A 446 7.16 14.25 9.04
N LEU A 447 6.55 15.16 9.79
CA LEU A 447 5.14 15.49 9.67
C LEU A 447 4.80 16.07 8.29
N ALA A 448 5.57 17.06 7.81
CA ALA A 448 5.34 17.68 6.51
C ALA A 448 5.44 16.68 5.34
N ARG A 449 6.42 15.76 5.39
CA ARG A 449 6.59 14.74 4.36
C ARG A 449 5.53 13.65 4.42
N THR A 450 5.12 13.22 5.61
CA THR A 450 4.13 12.14 5.78
C THR A 450 2.73 12.60 5.40
N TYR A 451 2.34 13.81 5.81
CA TYR A 451 0.95 14.27 5.71
C TYR A 451 0.69 15.25 4.56
N GLY A 452 1.74 15.75 3.88
CA GLY A 452 1.56 16.72 2.80
C GLY A 452 0.70 17.91 3.27
N SER A 453 -0.33 18.27 2.50
CA SER A 453 -1.22 19.39 2.86
C SER A 453 -2.09 19.14 4.10
N ASN A 454 -2.18 17.91 4.58
CA ASN A 454 -2.90 17.61 5.83
C ASN A 454 -2.11 18.00 7.07
N VAL A 455 -0.81 18.34 6.96
CA VAL A 455 0.04 18.73 8.09
C VAL A 455 -0.51 19.93 8.84
N ASP A 456 -1.24 20.82 8.17
CA ASP A 456 -1.86 22.00 8.80
C ASP A 456 -2.84 21.58 9.91
N ALA A 457 -3.63 20.53 9.66
CA ALA A 457 -4.54 20.00 10.68
C ALA A 457 -3.82 19.41 11.91
N LEU A 458 -2.57 18.94 11.75
CA LEU A 458 -1.75 18.53 12.89
C LEU A 458 -1.19 19.75 13.62
N TYR A 459 -0.72 20.76 12.88
CA TYR A 459 -0.16 21.99 13.47
C TYR A 459 -1.20 22.80 14.23
N ASP A 460 -2.45 22.84 13.77
CA ASP A 460 -3.56 23.49 14.49
C ASP A 460 -3.83 22.89 15.87
N ARG A 461 -3.39 21.64 16.09
CA ARG A 461 -3.52 20.93 17.38
C ARG A 461 -2.33 21.15 18.33
N LEU A 462 -1.28 21.85 17.89
CA LEU A 462 -0.03 22.04 18.66
C LEU A 462 -0.14 22.86 19.95
N PRO A 463 -1.06 23.82 20.15
CA PRO A 463 -1.07 24.61 21.39
C PRO A 463 -1.27 23.81 22.69
N ASP A 464 -1.74 22.56 22.63
CA ASP A 464 -2.03 21.72 23.80
C ASP A 464 -1.24 20.40 23.97
N PRO A 465 -0.39 19.93 23.03
CA PRO A 465 0.15 18.57 23.12
C PRO A 465 1.35 18.37 24.03
N ARG A 466 2.13 19.41 24.38
CA ARG A 466 3.32 19.20 25.22
C ARG A 466 2.97 18.58 26.56
N ALA A 467 2.07 19.21 27.30
CA ALA A 467 1.64 18.71 28.60
C ALA A 467 0.97 17.32 28.53
N LYS A 468 0.26 17.04 27.41
CA LYS A 468 -0.34 15.72 27.18
C LYS A 468 0.71 14.67 26.79
N ALA A 469 1.67 15.03 25.93
CA ALA A 469 2.74 14.13 25.51
C ALA A 469 3.63 13.73 26.72
N GLU A 470 4.02 14.71 27.54
CA GLU A 470 4.78 14.46 28.77
C GLU A 470 4.00 13.57 29.76
N ARG A 471 2.70 13.80 29.90
CA ARG A 471 1.83 12.97 30.76
C ARG A 471 1.78 11.51 30.31
N HIS A 472 1.81 11.26 29.01
CA HIS A 472 1.75 9.91 28.44
C HIS A 472 3.15 9.34 28.13
N GLY A 473 4.23 10.07 28.39
CA GLY A 473 5.60 9.58 28.20
C GLY A 473 5.98 9.31 26.74
N MET A 474 5.43 10.08 25.78
CA MET A 474 5.72 9.93 24.36
C MET A 474 6.18 11.27 23.72
N PRO A 475 6.92 11.24 22.60
CA PRO A 475 7.26 12.43 21.83
C PRO A 475 6.01 13.20 21.37
N GLN A 476 6.12 14.53 21.28
CA GLN A 476 5.01 15.39 20.87
C GLN A 476 4.50 15.06 19.45
N GLU A 477 5.41 14.82 18.52
CA GLU A 477 5.05 14.44 17.15
C GLU A 477 4.32 13.11 17.09
N LEU A 478 4.71 12.11 17.90
CA LEU A 478 4.03 10.82 17.96
C LEU A 478 2.60 10.97 18.45
N LEU A 479 2.39 11.80 19.48
CA LEU A 479 1.05 12.11 19.99
C LEU A 479 0.19 12.83 18.95
N LEU A 480 0.75 13.79 18.20
CA LEU A 480 0.05 14.47 17.12
C LEU A 480 -0.40 13.50 16.03
N MET A 481 0.51 12.61 15.60
CA MET A 481 0.22 11.57 14.61
C MET A 481 -0.85 10.61 15.10
N LEU A 482 -0.79 10.20 16.38
CA LEU A 482 -1.77 9.29 16.99
C LEU A 482 -3.16 9.92 17.09
N ASN A 483 -3.25 11.17 17.55
CA ASN A 483 -4.51 11.91 17.58
C ASN A 483 -5.12 12.03 16.18
N TYR A 484 -4.32 12.40 15.20
CA TYR A 484 -4.77 12.53 13.82
C TYR A 484 -5.24 11.18 13.26
N ALA A 485 -4.53 10.09 13.55
CA ALA A 485 -4.90 8.75 13.13
C ALA A 485 -6.26 8.30 13.70
N ILE A 486 -6.54 8.62 14.97
CA ILE A 486 -7.82 8.32 15.62
C ILE A 486 -8.95 9.18 15.04
N GLU A 487 -8.73 10.48 14.86
CA GLU A 487 -9.78 11.44 14.52
C GLU A 487 -10.04 11.57 13.01
N GLU A 488 -9.02 11.34 12.17
CA GLU A 488 -9.08 11.61 10.72
C GLU A 488 -8.77 10.40 9.83
N GLU A 489 -8.42 9.23 10.43
CA GLU A 489 -7.96 8.05 9.68
C GLU A 489 -8.52 6.74 10.22
N MET A 490 -9.52 6.80 11.10
CA MET A 490 -10.23 5.65 11.66
C MET A 490 -9.29 4.58 12.24
N ALA A 491 -8.18 4.97 12.87
CA ALA A 491 -7.31 4.02 13.56
C ALA A 491 -7.96 3.56 14.86
N VAL A 492 -8.31 2.29 14.94
CA VAL A 492 -9.06 1.67 16.06
C VAL A 492 -8.14 0.94 17.01
N THR A 493 -7.04 0.36 16.51
CA THR A 493 -6.10 -0.44 17.28
C THR A 493 -4.68 0.14 17.21
N PRO A 494 -3.78 -0.21 18.17
CA PRO A 494 -2.37 0.19 18.10
C PRO A 494 -1.67 -0.34 16.83
N ALA A 495 -2.07 -1.50 16.34
CA ALA A 495 -1.56 -2.07 15.09
C ALA A 495 -1.95 -1.21 13.87
N ASP A 496 -3.15 -0.61 13.84
CA ASP A 496 -3.54 0.31 12.78
C ASP A 496 -2.58 1.49 12.73
N PHE A 497 -2.27 2.06 13.87
CA PHE A 497 -1.41 3.22 13.99
C PHE A 497 0.05 2.86 13.64
N LEU A 498 0.65 1.91 14.36
CA LEU A 498 2.08 1.63 14.30
C LEU A 498 2.51 0.91 13.01
N VAL A 499 1.59 0.20 12.36
CA VAL A 499 1.89 -0.54 11.12
C VAL A 499 1.44 0.25 9.88
N ARG A 500 0.19 0.77 9.88
CA ARG A 500 -0.44 1.28 8.65
C ARG A 500 -0.56 2.80 8.57
N ARG A 501 -0.49 3.52 9.71
CA ARG A 501 -0.49 4.99 9.67
C ARG A 501 0.92 5.58 9.71
N THR A 502 1.87 4.90 10.40
CA THR A 502 3.25 5.38 10.52
C THR A 502 4.28 4.52 9.79
N GLY A 503 4.05 3.21 9.66
CA GLY A 503 5.05 2.25 9.16
C GLY A 503 6.18 1.97 10.16
N ASP A 504 6.07 2.45 11.39
CA ASP A 504 7.13 2.40 12.38
C ASP A 504 7.49 0.97 12.78
N LEU A 505 6.53 0.03 12.73
CA LEU A 505 6.82 -1.39 12.98
C LEU A 505 7.95 -1.92 12.07
N PHE A 506 8.06 -1.41 10.84
CA PHE A 506 9.05 -1.91 9.87
C PHE A 506 10.33 -1.07 9.85
N PHE A 507 10.24 0.25 10.07
CA PHE A 507 11.38 1.15 9.90
C PHE A 507 11.88 1.80 11.19
N ARG A 508 11.16 1.61 12.31
CA ARG A 508 11.46 2.17 13.64
C ARG A 508 11.01 1.24 14.77
N ILE A 509 11.29 -0.05 14.63
CA ILE A 509 10.79 -1.09 15.54
C ILE A 509 11.19 -0.84 17.00
N ASP A 510 12.33 -0.21 17.26
CA ASP A 510 12.77 0.13 18.61
C ASP A 510 11.92 1.24 19.23
N GLU A 511 11.50 2.24 18.44
CA GLU A 511 10.53 3.24 18.90
C GLU A 511 9.17 2.60 19.21
N VAL A 512 8.74 1.62 18.40
CA VAL A 512 7.52 0.85 18.69
C VAL A 512 7.62 0.12 20.02
N ARG A 513 8.73 -0.57 20.27
CA ARG A 513 8.98 -1.26 21.56
C ARG A 513 8.98 -0.29 22.74
N GLN A 514 9.60 0.88 22.56
CA GLN A 514 9.69 1.92 23.57
C GLN A 514 8.34 2.53 23.92
N TYR A 515 7.51 2.85 22.91
CA TYR A 515 6.29 3.64 23.10
C TYR A 515 5.00 2.82 23.05
N LYS A 516 5.03 1.49 22.80
CA LYS A 516 3.83 0.67 22.67
C LYS A 516 2.84 0.85 23.83
N SER A 517 3.33 0.82 25.06
CA SER A 517 2.48 0.93 26.26
C SER A 517 1.81 2.30 26.37
N ALA A 518 2.52 3.36 26.03
CA ALA A 518 2.00 4.72 26.01
C ALA A 518 0.92 4.91 24.91
N VAL A 519 1.16 4.35 23.73
CA VAL A 519 0.19 4.34 22.62
C VAL A 519 -1.08 3.58 23.00
N ILE A 520 -0.93 2.37 23.56
CA ILE A 520 -2.05 1.54 24.01
C ILE A 520 -2.88 2.29 25.06
N GLN A 521 -2.22 2.84 26.08
CA GLN A 521 -2.92 3.58 27.14
C GLN A 521 -3.66 4.79 26.58
N TYR A 522 -3.03 5.58 25.72
CA TYR A 522 -3.66 6.75 25.11
C TYR A 522 -4.86 6.38 24.24
N MET A 523 -4.76 5.34 23.41
CA MET A 523 -5.87 4.87 22.59
C MET A 523 -7.02 4.34 23.46
N ASN A 524 -6.71 3.59 24.53
CA ASN A 524 -7.71 3.11 25.48
C ASN A 524 -8.49 4.26 26.14
N ASP A 525 -7.79 5.32 26.59
CA ASP A 525 -8.41 6.50 27.19
C ASP A 525 -9.32 7.26 26.20
N ARG A 526 -9.03 7.17 24.90
CA ARG A 526 -9.78 7.87 23.84
C ARG A 526 -10.92 7.05 23.25
N LEU A 527 -10.79 5.73 23.19
CA LEU A 527 -11.70 4.82 22.49
C LEU A 527 -12.52 3.96 23.45
N TYR A 528 -12.24 4.05 24.77
CA TYR A 528 -13.01 3.38 25.83
C TYR A 528 -13.12 1.86 25.62
N TRP A 529 -11.99 1.20 25.32
CA TRP A 529 -11.96 -0.24 25.15
C TRP A 529 -12.36 -0.99 26.42
N THR A 530 -12.95 -2.16 26.25
CA THR A 530 -13.08 -3.13 27.37
C THR A 530 -11.71 -3.70 27.72
N ASP A 531 -11.56 -4.29 28.91
CA ASP A 531 -10.33 -4.94 29.34
C ASP A 531 -9.95 -6.10 28.38
N GLU A 532 -10.94 -6.81 27.86
CA GLU A 532 -10.75 -7.87 26.89
C GLU A 532 -10.21 -7.32 25.54
N GLN A 533 -10.79 -6.26 25.02
CA GLN A 533 -10.33 -5.59 23.80
C GLN A 533 -8.90 -5.07 23.97
N ARG A 534 -8.61 -4.38 25.09
CA ARG A 534 -7.28 -3.87 25.39
C ARG A 534 -6.25 -5.00 25.39
N THR A 535 -6.54 -6.11 26.11
CA THR A 535 -5.65 -7.27 26.18
C THR A 535 -5.45 -7.91 24.82
N GLY A 536 -6.51 -8.06 24.02
CA GLY A 536 -6.45 -8.60 22.67
C GLY A 536 -5.59 -7.76 21.73
N TYR A 537 -5.73 -6.43 21.74
CA TYR A 537 -4.94 -5.52 20.91
C TYR A 537 -3.47 -5.47 21.33
N GLU A 538 -3.17 -5.57 22.63
CA GLU A 538 -1.79 -5.68 23.11
C GLU A 538 -1.14 -6.98 22.63
N GLN A 539 -1.83 -8.10 22.75
CA GLN A 539 -1.35 -9.40 22.26
C GLN A 539 -1.17 -9.44 20.74
N GLU A 540 -2.07 -8.79 19.99
CA GLU A 540 -1.93 -8.64 18.54
C GLU A 540 -0.66 -7.86 18.20
N LEU A 541 -0.43 -6.71 18.84
CA LEU A 541 0.77 -5.91 18.60
C LEU A 541 2.05 -6.68 18.97
N ASP A 542 2.06 -7.42 20.07
CA ASP A 542 3.23 -8.22 20.48
C ASP A 542 3.53 -9.33 19.46
N ARG A 543 2.51 -10.02 18.93
CA ARG A 543 2.69 -10.99 17.84
C ARG A 543 3.25 -10.34 16.58
N LEU A 544 2.78 -9.13 16.22
CA LEU A 544 3.29 -8.40 15.07
C LEU A 544 4.76 -7.96 15.25
N ILE A 545 5.15 -7.53 16.45
CA ILE A 545 6.54 -7.19 16.79
C ILE A 545 7.45 -8.44 16.68
N LEU A 546 7.00 -9.57 17.21
CA LEU A 546 7.74 -10.85 17.11
C LEU A 546 7.87 -11.28 15.64
N GLY A 547 6.76 -11.25 14.87
CA GLY A 547 6.75 -11.63 13.46
C GLY A 547 7.64 -10.72 12.60
N ALA A 548 7.62 -9.41 12.86
CA ALA A 548 8.49 -8.48 12.18
C ALA A 548 9.98 -8.72 12.49
N SER A 549 10.32 -9.13 13.71
CA SER A 549 11.70 -9.39 14.13
C SER A 549 12.29 -10.70 13.58
N GLY A 550 11.52 -11.52 12.84
CA GLY A 550 11.98 -12.82 12.33
C GLY A 550 12.32 -13.85 13.42
N LYS A 551 11.76 -13.68 14.62
CA LYS A 551 12.02 -14.51 15.82
C LYS A 551 10.84 -15.45 16.15
N ILE A 552 10.12 -15.91 15.11
CA ILE A 552 9.07 -16.93 15.26
C ILE A 552 9.62 -18.29 14.92
#